data_9a7149c9af72e276c87fbe8a8f90e0bb
#
_entry.id   9a7149c9af72e276c87fbe8a8f90e0bb
#
_cell.length_a   1.000
_cell.length_b   1.000
_cell.length_c   1.000
_cell.angle_alpha   90.00
_cell.angle_beta   90.00
_cell.angle_gamma   90.00
#
_symmetry.space_group_name_H-M   'P 1'
#
loop_
_entity.id
_entity.type
_entity.pdbx_description
1 polymer ?
#
loop_
_entity_poly.entity_id
_entity_poly.type
_entity_poly.pdbx_seq_one_letter_code
_entity_poly.pdbx_strand_id
1 'polypeptide(L)'
;MKRFLALILALSLLLTACGGGEEKWNANALAEQTAALLLEKNPEPIPGPLGGEWLVLGMCRLGYDLPEGWIDGYRQKLERYVTDCGGILHDRKYTEYSRVILTVTAMGGDARNVAGYDLTAPLEDYEQTIFQGVNGAIYALLALDSGNYGSEAIRERYIAHILEKELPDGGWCMMGDVPEADVTAMALQALAKYRDREDVKPAVERGLKVLEAAEYTTSEALSQTIVALCELGMPADDKVKLLLTYQTEAGDFRHVMDGDADALSTEQAFYALVSASLQHSGKSLYRMAANTCTLEIRCDTLLKNLDKLSSGKAELVPEDGILLEKTTVSFESGDSVFDVLRRCLREQNVHFEYVDAKAYGSIYIEGIGNLYEFDCGEQSGWLYFVNGISPGLGCSGYTVANGDEIVFAYTCDMGADLGVEKTNE
;
A
#
# COMPACT_ATOMS: atom_id res chain seq x y z
N MET A 1 -26.10 -7.39 27.53
CA MET A 1 -26.31 -6.24 28.42
C MET A 1 -25.01 -5.53 28.86
N LYS A 2 -23.91 -6.21 29.21
CA LYS A 2 -22.65 -5.51 29.58
C LYS A 2 -21.88 -4.86 28.41
N ARG A 3 -22.05 -5.31 27.17
CA ARG A 3 -21.42 -4.71 25.97
C ARG A 3 -22.19 -3.49 25.41
N PHE A 4 -23.50 -3.41 25.64
CA PHE A 4 -24.32 -2.25 25.29
C PHE A 4 -24.03 -1.01 26.16
N LEU A 5 -23.60 -1.20 27.42
CA LEU A 5 -23.22 -0.09 28.28
C LEU A 5 -21.87 0.54 27.91
N ALA A 6 -20.96 -0.22 27.27
CA ALA A 6 -19.66 0.28 26.83
C ALA A 6 -19.79 1.21 25.61
N LEU A 7 -20.75 0.96 24.70
CA LEU A 7 -21.01 1.81 23.54
C LEU A 7 -21.60 3.17 23.93
N ILE A 8 -22.48 3.21 24.91
CA ILE A 8 -23.09 4.46 25.41
C ILE A 8 -22.09 5.31 26.22
N LEU A 9 -21.12 4.67 26.89
CA LEU A 9 -20.07 5.41 27.61
C LEU A 9 -19.01 6.03 26.68
N ALA A 10 -18.78 5.46 25.50
CA ALA A 10 -17.87 6.03 24.49
C ALA A 10 -18.45 7.30 23.84
N LEU A 11 -19.76 7.35 23.65
CA LEU A 11 -20.45 8.53 23.07
C LEU A 11 -20.51 9.72 24.04
N SER A 12 -20.48 9.48 25.37
CA SER A 12 -20.54 10.54 26.38
C SER A 12 -19.19 11.18 26.73
N LEU A 13 -18.07 10.57 26.30
CA LEU A 13 -16.73 11.12 26.51
C LEU A 13 -16.29 12.12 25.41
N LEU A 14 -17.08 12.27 24.35
CA LEU A 14 -16.84 13.24 23.26
C LEU A 14 -17.42 14.64 23.55
N LEU A 15 -18.13 14.85 24.67
CA LEU A 15 -18.85 16.11 24.94
C LEU A 15 -18.28 16.95 26.09
N THR A 16 -17.13 16.63 26.68
CA THR A 16 -16.56 17.43 27.78
C THR A 16 -15.06 17.68 27.63
N ALA A 17 -14.68 18.47 26.64
CA ALA A 17 -13.39 19.17 26.63
C ALA A 17 -13.58 20.57 26.03
N CYS A 18 -14.12 21.52 26.81
CA CYS A 18 -13.93 22.95 26.57
C CYS A 18 -12.49 23.33 26.91
N GLY A 19 -11.62 23.30 25.92
CA GLY A 19 -10.28 23.83 25.93
C GLY A 19 -9.84 23.96 24.48
N GLY A 20 -9.60 25.18 23.98
CA GLY A 20 -9.34 25.50 22.59
C GLY A 20 -8.07 24.87 22.01
N GLY A 21 -8.14 23.58 21.73
CA GLY A 21 -7.29 22.82 20.84
C GLY A 21 -8.20 22.26 19.74
N GLU A 22 -7.80 22.39 18.49
CA GLU A 22 -8.48 21.70 17.38
C GLU A 22 -8.63 20.23 17.75
N GLU A 23 -9.87 19.73 17.83
CA GLU A 23 -10.13 18.29 18.01
C GLU A 23 -9.47 17.57 16.82
N LYS A 24 -8.33 16.91 17.09
CA LYS A 24 -7.71 16.04 16.09
C LYS A 24 -8.66 14.86 15.89
N TRP A 25 -9.43 14.87 14.81
CA TRP A 25 -10.20 13.71 14.38
C TRP A 25 -9.25 12.54 14.12
N ASN A 26 -9.72 11.33 14.41
CA ASN A 26 -8.93 10.12 14.24
C ASN A 26 -9.56 9.28 13.12
N ALA A 27 -8.94 9.30 11.93
CA ALA A 27 -9.41 8.54 10.77
C ALA A 27 -9.60 7.06 11.06
N ASN A 28 -8.68 6.46 11.81
CA ASN A 28 -8.77 5.04 12.15
C ASN A 28 -10.00 4.76 13.02
N ALA A 29 -10.26 5.56 14.04
CA ALA A 29 -11.43 5.38 14.89
C ALA A 29 -12.75 5.56 14.14
N LEU A 30 -12.82 6.52 13.20
CA LEU A 30 -13.98 6.73 12.34
C LEU A 30 -14.19 5.55 11.38
N ALA A 31 -13.11 5.05 10.76
CA ALA A 31 -13.16 3.87 9.91
C ALA A 31 -13.62 2.63 10.69
N GLU A 32 -13.11 2.40 11.92
CA GLU A 32 -13.51 1.29 12.78
C GLU A 32 -14.99 1.37 13.20
N GLN A 33 -15.51 2.57 13.49
CA GLN A 33 -16.93 2.76 13.81
C GLN A 33 -17.82 2.42 12.61
N THR A 34 -17.45 2.88 11.42
CA THR A 34 -18.19 2.58 10.19
C THR A 34 -18.06 1.10 9.81
N ALA A 35 -16.88 0.49 10.03
CA ALA A 35 -16.68 -0.95 9.86
C ALA A 35 -17.62 -1.77 10.75
N ALA A 36 -17.73 -1.42 12.03
CA ALA A 36 -18.64 -2.10 12.95
C ALA A 36 -20.10 -2.07 12.48
N LEU A 37 -20.55 -0.90 12.01
CA LEU A 37 -21.90 -0.74 11.46
C LEU A 37 -22.11 -1.57 10.20
N LEU A 38 -21.14 -1.56 9.27
CA LEU A 38 -21.24 -2.33 8.03
C LEU A 38 -21.17 -3.83 8.26
N LEU A 39 -20.38 -4.27 9.25
CA LEU A 39 -20.31 -5.68 9.65
C LEU A 39 -21.65 -6.17 10.24
N GLU A 40 -22.31 -5.35 11.06
CA GLU A 40 -23.65 -5.66 11.59
C GLU A 40 -24.68 -5.83 10.46
N LYS A 41 -24.62 -4.96 9.44
CA LYS A 41 -25.52 -5.01 8.28
C LYS A 41 -25.19 -6.14 7.30
N ASN A 42 -23.92 -6.53 7.21
CA ASN A 42 -23.40 -7.54 6.30
C ASN A 42 -22.62 -8.62 7.05
N PRO A 43 -23.26 -9.39 7.94
CA PRO A 43 -22.59 -10.42 8.74
C PRO A 43 -22.00 -11.55 7.87
N GLU A 44 -22.57 -11.76 6.68
CA GLU A 44 -22.17 -12.76 5.70
C GLU A 44 -22.07 -12.15 4.30
N PRO A 45 -21.01 -11.45 3.94
CA PRO A 45 -20.89 -10.77 2.65
C PRO A 45 -20.98 -11.78 1.49
N ILE A 46 -21.50 -11.30 0.37
CA ILE A 46 -21.61 -12.07 -0.88
C ILE A 46 -20.94 -11.28 -2.01
N PRO A 47 -20.42 -11.97 -3.06
CA PRO A 47 -19.89 -11.26 -4.23
C PRO A 47 -20.94 -10.33 -4.85
N GLY A 48 -20.55 -9.08 -5.07
CA GLY A 48 -21.41 -8.04 -5.64
C GLY A 48 -20.91 -6.63 -5.33
N PRO A 49 -21.39 -5.61 -6.07
CA PRO A 49 -20.89 -4.25 -5.96
C PRO A 49 -21.25 -3.55 -4.64
N LEU A 50 -22.23 -4.03 -3.91
CA LEU A 50 -22.70 -3.47 -2.65
C LEU A 50 -22.73 -4.57 -1.57
N GLY A 51 -22.12 -4.30 -0.42
CA GLY A 51 -21.97 -5.28 0.67
C GLY A 51 -21.06 -6.45 0.32
N GLY A 52 -20.30 -6.37 -0.76
CA GLY A 52 -19.41 -7.39 -1.29
C GLY A 52 -17.96 -6.89 -1.38
N GLU A 53 -17.46 -6.77 -2.61
CA GLU A 53 -16.02 -6.53 -2.87
C GLU A 53 -15.49 -5.27 -2.19
N TRP A 54 -16.17 -4.13 -2.29
CA TRP A 54 -15.69 -2.88 -1.71
C TRP A 54 -15.67 -2.93 -0.18
N LEU A 55 -16.69 -3.54 0.42
CA LEU A 55 -16.73 -3.78 1.86
C LEU A 55 -15.57 -4.66 2.30
N VAL A 56 -15.36 -5.80 1.64
CA VAL A 56 -14.29 -6.74 1.98
C VAL A 56 -12.92 -6.11 1.79
N LEU A 57 -12.71 -5.36 0.70
CA LEU A 57 -11.49 -4.58 0.47
C LEU A 57 -11.24 -3.61 1.64
N GLY A 58 -12.23 -2.80 2.01
CA GLY A 58 -12.10 -1.85 3.11
C GLY A 58 -11.78 -2.53 4.44
N MET A 59 -12.46 -3.63 4.77
CA MET A 59 -12.22 -4.42 6.00
C MET A 59 -10.80 -4.97 6.06
N CYS A 60 -10.33 -5.57 4.96
CA CYS A 60 -8.97 -6.11 4.86
C CYS A 60 -7.92 -4.99 4.95
N ARG A 61 -8.14 -3.86 4.27
CA ARG A 61 -7.19 -2.74 4.26
C ARG A 61 -7.11 -2.03 5.60
N LEU A 62 -8.21 -1.93 6.33
CA LEU A 62 -8.24 -1.43 7.70
C LEU A 62 -7.54 -2.38 8.68
N GLY A 63 -7.46 -3.68 8.37
CA GLY A 63 -7.03 -4.71 9.31
C GLY A 63 -8.03 -4.87 10.46
N TYR A 64 -9.33 -4.70 10.17
CA TYR A 64 -10.39 -4.79 11.17
C TYR A 64 -10.46 -6.18 11.79
N ASP A 65 -10.70 -6.27 13.11
CA ASP A 65 -10.85 -7.54 13.83
C ASP A 65 -12.19 -8.20 13.47
N LEU A 66 -12.16 -9.04 12.45
CA LEU A 66 -13.33 -9.71 11.88
C LEU A 66 -13.66 -11.01 12.63
N PRO A 67 -14.94 -11.43 12.67
CA PRO A 67 -15.32 -12.73 13.19
C PRO A 67 -14.58 -13.88 12.48
N GLU A 68 -14.25 -14.91 13.24
CA GLU A 68 -13.62 -16.13 12.70
C GLU A 68 -14.41 -16.67 11.50
N GLY A 69 -13.73 -16.96 10.41
CA GLY A 69 -14.33 -17.50 9.19
C GLY A 69 -15.05 -16.49 8.29
N TRP A 70 -15.12 -15.20 8.66
CA TRP A 70 -15.83 -14.20 7.85
C TRP A 70 -15.18 -14.02 6.46
N ILE A 71 -13.86 -13.83 6.40
CA ILE A 71 -13.08 -13.72 5.14
C ILE A 71 -13.12 -15.04 4.36
N ASP A 72 -12.94 -16.18 5.04
CA ASP A 72 -12.96 -17.49 4.37
C ASP A 72 -14.34 -17.83 3.81
N GLY A 73 -15.39 -17.45 4.51
CA GLY A 73 -16.77 -17.59 4.03
C GLY A 73 -17.03 -16.76 2.77
N TYR A 74 -16.55 -15.53 2.72
CA TYR A 74 -16.62 -14.70 1.52
C TYR A 74 -15.77 -15.29 0.38
N ARG A 75 -14.53 -15.71 0.65
CA ARG A 75 -13.64 -16.33 -0.34
C ARG A 75 -14.29 -17.55 -0.99
N GLN A 76 -14.87 -18.45 -0.21
CA GLN A 76 -15.58 -19.62 -0.73
C GLN A 76 -16.78 -19.26 -1.63
N LYS A 77 -17.55 -18.23 -1.26
CA LYS A 77 -18.65 -17.72 -2.09
C LYS A 77 -18.15 -17.13 -3.40
N LEU A 78 -17.04 -16.38 -3.35
CA LEU A 78 -16.40 -15.77 -4.53
C LEU A 78 -15.85 -16.86 -5.47
N GLU A 79 -15.13 -17.85 -4.95
CA GLU A 79 -14.60 -18.97 -5.74
C GLU A 79 -15.71 -19.76 -6.42
N ARG A 80 -16.81 -19.97 -5.72
CA ARG A 80 -18.01 -20.60 -6.31
C ARG A 80 -18.61 -19.75 -7.41
N TYR A 81 -18.78 -18.44 -7.17
CA TYR A 81 -19.28 -17.50 -8.17
C TYR A 81 -18.40 -17.50 -9.43
N VAL A 82 -17.08 -17.44 -9.28
CA VAL A 82 -16.12 -17.48 -10.40
C VAL A 82 -16.21 -18.80 -11.15
N THR A 83 -16.35 -19.92 -10.44
CA THR A 83 -16.51 -21.26 -11.04
C THR A 83 -17.83 -21.37 -11.81
N ASP A 84 -18.93 -20.93 -11.22
CA ASP A 84 -20.28 -21.01 -11.81
C ASP A 84 -20.39 -20.21 -13.12
N CYS A 85 -19.67 -19.08 -13.23
CA CYS A 85 -19.60 -18.30 -14.46
C CYS A 85 -18.42 -18.68 -15.38
N GLY A 86 -17.66 -19.74 -15.06
CA GLY A 86 -16.53 -20.23 -15.87
C GLY A 86 -15.40 -19.20 -16.03
N GLY A 87 -15.19 -18.35 -15.01
CA GLY A 87 -14.19 -17.28 -15.03
C GLY A 87 -14.62 -16.02 -15.82
N ILE A 88 -15.82 -16.00 -16.41
CA ILE A 88 -16.35 -14.86 -17.16
C ILE A 88 -17.28 -14.06 -16.24
N LEU A 89 -16.70 -13.08 -15.52
CA LEU A 89 -17.48 -12.28 -14.55
C LEU A 89 -18.51 -11.39 -15.25
N HIS A 90 -18.17 -10.86 -16.42
CA HIS A 90 -19.10 -10.12 -17.26
C HIS A 90 -18.57 -10.05 -18.69
N ASP A 91 -19.46 -10.08 -19.68
CA ASP A 91 -19.12 -10.06 -21.12
C ASP A 91 -18.72 -8.67 -21.66
N ARG A 92 -19.05 -7.59 -20.95
CA ARG A 92 -18.85 -6.21 -21.38
C ARG A 92 -18.37 -5.26 -20.29
N LYS A 93 -18.65 -5.51 -19.02
CA LYS A 93 -18.30 -4.62 -17.88
C LYS A 93 -17.06 -5.13 -17.19
N TYR A 94 -15.89 -4.76 -17.71
CA TYR A 94 -14.60 -5.24 -17.20
C TYR A 94 -14.21 -4.61 -15.85
N THR A 95 -14.93 -3.56 -15.41
CA THR A 95 -14.84 -3.09 -14.02
C THR A 95 -15.27 -4.14 -13.00
N GLU A 96 -16.05 -5.17 -13.40
CA GLU A 96 -16.37 -6.32 -12.54
C GLU A 96 -15.10 -7.12 -12.21
N TYR A 97 -14.24 -7.38 -13.21
CA TYR A 97 -12.94 -8.01 -12.98
C TYR A 97 -12.07 -7.14 -12.08
N SER A 98 -11.98 -5.85 -12.39
CA SER A 98 -11.15 -4.91 -11.62
C SER A 98 -11.52 -4.90 -10.13
N ARG A 99 -12.82 -4.86 -9.82
CA ARG A 99 -13.32 -4.89 -8.44
C ARG A 99 -12.95 -6.18 -7.72
N VAL A 100 -13.14 -7.34 -8.37
CA VAL A 100 -12.80 -8.64 -7.79
C VAL A 100 -11.30 -8.78 -7.60
N ILE A 101 -10.47 -8.35 -8.57
CA ILE A 101 -9.00 -8.37 -8.48
C ILE A 101 -8.53 -7.57 -7.24
N LEU A 102 -9.03 -6.35 -7.08
CA LEU A 102 -8.71 -5.50 -5.93
C LEU A 102 -9.02 -6.21 -4.60
N THR A 103 -10.18 -6.85 -4.51
CA THR A 103 -10.60 -7.52 -3.28
C THR A 103 -9.81 -8.80 -3.01
N VAL A 104 -9.57 -9.62 -4.04
CA VAL A 104 -8.73 -10.82 -3.90
C VAL A 104 -7.34 -10.46 -3.42
N THR A 105 -6.75 -9.41 -4.00
CA THR A 105 -5.44 -8.90 -3.58
C THR A 105 -5.46 -8.40 -2.14
N ALA A 106 -6.52 -7.69 -1.74
CA ALA A 106 -6.67 -7.22 -0.35
C ALA A 106 -6.80 -8.35 0.67
N MET A 107 -7.39 -9.48 0.28
CA MET A 107 -7.44 -10.70 1.10
C MET A 107 -6.12 -11.49 1.12
N GLY A 108 -5.06 -11.00 0.47
CA GLY A 108 -3.77 -11.70 0.34
C GLY A 108 -3.79 -12.85 -0.67
N GLY A 109 -4.78 -12.91 -1.58
CA GLY A 109 -4.88 -13.90 -2.65
C GLY A 109 -4.18 -13.45 -3.93
N ASP A 110 -4.01 -14.39 -4.87
CA ASP A 110 -3.50 -14.12 -6.22
C ASP A 110 -4.66 -14.12 -7.23
N ALA A 111 -4.94 -12.95 -7.82
CA ALA A 111 -6.02 -12.80 -8.78
C ALA A 111 -5.76 -13.54 -10.12
N ARG A 112 -4.54 -14.02 -10.35
CA ARG A 112 -4.20 -14.90 -11.48
C ARG A 112 -4.63 -16.34 -11.27
N ASN A 113 -5.11 -16.69 -10.07
CA ASN A 113 -5.55 -18.03 -9.75
C ASN A 113 -6.69 -18.02 -8.72
N VAL A 114 -7.88 -17.62 -9.16
CA VAL A 114 -9.10 -17.69 -8.34
C VAL A 114 -9.91 -18.92 -8.80
N ALA A 115 -9.94 -19.97 -7.99
CA ALA A 115 -10.55 -21.24 -8.35
C ALA A 115 -10.06 -21.83 -9.71
N GLY A 116 -8.79 -21.59 -10.06
CA GLY A 116 -8.18 -22.06 -11.31
C GLY A 116 -8.33 -21.11 -12.49
N TYR A 117 -8.96 -19.94 -12.31
CA TYR A 117 -9.13 -18.93 -13.36
C TYR A 117 -8.23 -17.71 -13.12
N ASP A 118 -7.60 -17.22 -14.19
CA ASP A 118 -6.87 -15.97 -14.19
C ASP A 118 -7.83 -14.80 -14.48
N LEU A 119 -8.19 -14.06 -13.45
CA LEU A 119 -9.10 -12.92 -13.56
C LEU A 119 -8.39 -11.65 -14.05
N THR A 120 -7.06 -11.65 -14.13
CA THR A 120 -6.28 -10.51 -14.64
C THR A 120 -6.15 -10.54 -16.17
N ALA A 121 -6.18 -11.73 -16.77
CA ALA A 121 -6.04 -11.92 -18.22
C ALA A 121 -7.05 -11.13 -19.07
N PRO A 122 -8.34 -11.01 -18.67
CA PRO A 122 -9.30 -10.18 -19.42
C PRO A 122 -8.89 -8.71 -19.51
N LEU A 123 -8.17 -8.16 -18.53
CA LEU A 123 -7.72 -6.77 -18.55
C LEU A 123 -6.54 -6.51 -19.52
N GLU A 124 -5.97 -7.53 -20.14
CA GLU A 124 -5.05 -7.40 -21.28
C GLU A 124 -5.80 -7.08 -22.60
N ASP A 125 -7.12 -7.33 -22.66
CA ASP A 125 -7.96 -6.92 -23.79
C ASP A 125 -8.38 -5.44 -23.63
N TYR A 126 -7.57 -4.55 -24.18
CA TYR A 126 -7.78 -3.11 -24.09
C TYR A 126 -9.13 -2.67 -24.65
N GLU A 127 -9.53 -3.17 -25.84
CA GLU A 127 -10.73 -2.71 -26.51
C GLU A 127 -12.01 -3.06 -25.73
N GLN A 128 -12.03 -4.23 -25.12
CA GLN A 128 -13.13 -4.63 -24.25
C GLN A 128 -13.15 -3.84 -22.95
N THR A 129 -11.97 -3.57 -22.38
CA THR A 129 -11.85 -2.83 -21.12
C THR A 129 -12.32 -1.39 -21.28
N ILE A 130 -11.92 -0.69 -22.34
CA ILE A 130 -12.32 0.70 -22.60
C ILE A 130 -13.75 0.85 -23.13
N PHE A 131 -14.47 -0.24 -23.32
CA PHE A 131 -15.90 -0.18 -23.67
C PHE A 131 -16.71 0.64 -22.66
N GLN A 132 -16.28 0.69 -21.40
CA GLN A 132 -16.86 1.53 -20.34
C GLN A 132 -16.22 2.94 -20.28
N GLY A 133 -15.62 3.40 -21.35
CA GLY A 133 -14.96 4.70 -21.42
C GLY A 133 -13.78 4.81 -20.46
N VAL A 134 -13.53 6.03 -19.96
CA VAL A 134 -12.42 6.31 -19.04
C VAL A 134 -12.50 5.47 -17.75
N ASN A 135 -13.71 5.17 -17.29
CA ASN A 135 -13.93 4.36 -16.07
C ASN A 135 -13.33 2.95 -16.19
N GLY A 136 -13.46 2.32 -17.38
CA GLY A 136 -12.84 1.02 -17.65
C GLY A 136 -11.32 1.06 -17.48
N ALA A 137 -10.67 2.06 -18.10
CA ALA A 137 -9.21 2.23 -18.02
C ALA A 137 -8.75 2.56 -16.58
N ILE A 138 -9.46 3.42 -15.85
CA ILE A 138 -9.15 3.79 -14.47
C ILE A 138 -9.13 2.55 -13.58
N TYR A 139 -10.22 1.79 -13.54
CA TYR A 139 -10.30 0.64 -12.64
C TYR A 139 -9.41 -0.52 -13.08
N ALA A 140 -9.17 -0.70 -14.37
CA ALA A 140 -8.21 -1.68 -14.86
C ALA A 140 -6.79 -1.34 -14.39
N LEU A 141 -6.37 -0.07 -14.49
CA LEU A 141 -5.05 0.36 -14.03
C LEU A 141 -4.89 0.18 -12.52
N LEU A 142 -5.89 0.57 -11.72
CA LEU A 142 -5.90 0.34 -10.26
C LEU A 142 -5.80 -1.15 -9.92
N ALA A 143 -6.57 -2.00 -10.61
CA ALA A 143 -6.57 -3.44 -10.38
C ALA A 143 -5.23 -4.09 -10.74
N LEU A 144 -4.65 -3.74 -11.90
CA LEU A 144 -3.35 -4.27 -12.33
C LEU A 144 -2.20 -3.81 -11.42
N ASP A 145 -2.27 -2.57 -10.94
CA ASP A 145 -1.27 -2.02 -10.02
C ASP A 145 -1.37 -2.59 -8.59
N SER A 146 -2.55 -3.09 -8.20
CA SER A 146 -2.78 -3.57 -6.84
C SER A 146 -1.89 -4.74 -6.44
N GLY A 147 -1.60 -5.65 -7.36
CA GLY A 147 -0.79 -6.84 -7.16
C GLY A 147 0.36 -6.98 -8.17
N ASN A 148 0.74 -5.89 -8.87
CA ASN A 148 1.70 -5.91 -9.98
C ASN A 148 1.31 -6.93 -11.07
N TYR A 149 0.02 -7.03 -11.38
CA TYR A 149 -0.52 -7.90 -12.42
C TYR A 149 -0.37 -7.30 -13.82
N GLY A 150 -0.54 -8.14 -14.85
CA GLY A 150 -0.54 -7.72 -16.25
C GLY A 150 0.79 -7.18 -16.77
N SER A 151 0.82 -6.80 -18.04
CA SER A 151 2.00 -6.29 -18.72
C SER A 151 2.20 -4.78 -18.51
N GLU A 152 3.44 -4.32 -18.61
CA GLU A 152 3.72 -2.88 -18.62
C GLU A 152 3.10 -2.22 -19.84
N ALA A 153 3.10 -2.90 -21.00
CA ALA A 153 2.52 -2.39 -22.22
C ALA A 153 1.02 -2.07 -22.09
N ILE A 154 0.25 -2.88 -21.38
CA ILE A 154 -1.17 -2.61 -21.16
C ILE A 154 -1.39 -1.45 -20.20
N ARG A 155 -0.55 -1.34 -19.14
CA ARG A 155 -0.59 -0.17 -18.23
C ARG A 155 -0.37 1.13 -18.98
N GLU A 156 0.65 1.18 -19.86
CA GLU A 156 0.93 2.36 -20.67
C GLU A 156 -0.26 2.73 -21.57
N ARG A 157 -0.96 1.76 -22.14
CA ARG A 157 -2.19 2.02 -22.92
C ARG A 157 -3.30 2.62 -22.08
N TYR A 158 -3.50 2.15 -20.83
CA TYR A 158 -4.50 2.72 -19.92
C TYR A 158 -4.13 4.12 -19.46
N ILE A 159 -2.87 4.36 -19.13
CA ILE A 159 -2.38 5.71 -18.79
C ILE A 159 -2.63 6.65 -19.96
N ALA A 160 -2.21 6.28 -21.16
CA ALA A 160 -2.42 7.10 -22.37
C ALA A 160 -3.92 7.37 -22.61
N HIS A 161 -4.78 6.36 -22.43
CA HIS A 161 -6.23 6.54 -22.57
C HIS A 161 -6.81 7.51 -21.55
N ILE A 162 -6.42 7.40 -20.27
CA ILE A 162 -6.87 8.32 -19.23
C ILE A 162 -6.44 9.75 -19.56
N LEU A 163 -5.19 9.95 -19.99
CA LEU A 163 -4.68 11.26 -20.39
C LEU A 163 -5.39 11.82 -21.64
N GLU A 164 -5.70 10.97 -22.65
CA GLU A 164 -6.46 11.36 -23.84
C GLU A 164 -7.88 11.83 -23.50
N LYS A 165 -8.49 11.29 -22.46
CA LYS A 165 -9.85 11.62 -22.02
C LYS A 165 -9.92 12.82 -21.08
N GLU A 166 -8.78 13.41 -20.72
CA GLU A 166 -8.78 14.67 -19.99
C GLU A 166 -9.47 15.78 -20.78
N LEU A 167 -10.30 16.55 -20.10
CA LEU A 167 -10.99 17.69 -20.70
C LEU A 167 -10.03 18.87 -20.94
N PRO A 168 -10.31 19.77 -21.90
CA PRO A 168 -9.39 20.87 -22.25
C PRO A 168 -9.03 21.78 -21.07
N ASP A 169 -9.96 22.01 -20.15
CA ASP A 169 -9.76 22.84 -18.96
C ASP A 169 -9.31 22.01 -17.72
N GLY A 170 -9.03 20.74 -17.92
CA GLY A 170 -8.62 19.77 -16.91
C GLY A 170 -9.78 18.95 -16.35
N GLY A 171 -9.43 17.84 -15.67
CA GLY A 171 -10.38 16.90 -15.09
C GLY A 171 -11.04 15.97 -16.09
N TRP A 172 -11.93 15.12 -15.61
CA TRP A 172 -12.58 14.05 -16.38
C TRP A 172 -14.08 14.02 -16.11
N CYS A 173 -14.82 13.45 -17.05
CA CYS A 173 -16.24 13.14 -16.91
C CYS A 173 -16.58 11.81 -17.56
N MET A 174 -17.71 11.22 -17.17
CA MET A 174 -18.21 10.01 -17.82
C MET A 174 -18.78 10.31 -19.21
N MET A 175 -19.50 11.40 -19.34
CA MET A 175 -20.11 11.85 -20.59
C MET A 175 -20.21 13.37 -20.63
N GLY A 176 -19.97 13.97 -21.80
CA GLY A 176 -20.06 15.41 -21.97
C GLY A 176 -18.70 16.10 -21.96
N ASP A 177 -18.69 17.37 -21.54
CA ASP A 177 -17.56 18.29 -21.59
C ASP A 177 -17.37 19.11 -20.31
N VAL A 178 -18.05 18.72 -19.23
CA VAL A 178 -17.94 19.35 -17.91
C VAL A 178 -17.29 18.34 -16.96
N PRO A 179 -16.20 18.71 -16.26
CA PRO A 179 -15.54 17.79 -15.34
C PRO A 179 -16.44 17.44 -14.16
N GLU A 180 -16.51 16.16 -13.83
CA GLU A 180 -17.21 15.60 -12.68
C GLU A 180 -16.19 15.34 -11.56
N ALA A 181 -16.48 15.76 -10.34
CA ALA A 181 -15.54 15.68 -9.23
C ALA A 181 -15.17 14.22 -8.88
N ASP A 182 -16.14 13.32 -8.89
CA ASP A 182 -15.94 11.89 -8.63
C ASP A 182 -15.12 11.21 -9.73
N VAL A 183 -15.43 11.45 -11.01
CA VAL A 183 -14.67 10.89 -12.13
C VAL A 183 -13.25 11.45 -12.18
N THR A 184 -13.10 12.76 -11.94
CA THR A 184 -11.79 13.40 -11.83
C THR A 184 -10.99 12.78 -10.69
N ALA A 185 -11.58 12.57 -9.54
CA ALA A 185 -10.93 11.94 -8.40
C ALA A 185 -10.51 10.49 -8.72
N MET A 186 -11.37 9.68 -9.34
CA MET A 186 -11.05 8.31 -9.75
C MET A 186 -9.89 8.27 -10.75
N ALA A 187 -9.84 9.19 -11.73
CA ALA A 187 -8.71 9.30 -12.65
C ALA A 187 -7.40 9.62 -11.91
N LEU A 188 -7.44 10.55 -10.95
CA LEU A 188 -6.29 10.89 -10.12
C LEU A 188 -5.82 9.74 -9.23
N GLN A 189 -6.73 8.90 -8.72
CA GLN A 189 -6.38 7.68 -7.97
C GLN A 189 -5.53 6.74 -8.83
N ALA A 190 -5.96 6.48 -10.07
CA ALA A 190 -5.23 5.61 -10.99
C ALA A 190 -3.88 6.20 -11.42
N LEU A 191 -3.81 7.52 -11.63
CA LEU A 191 -2.59 8.22 -12.04
C LEU A 191 -1.61 8.48 -10.88
N ALA A 192 -2.02 8.31 -9.62
CA ALA A 192 -1.24 8.66 -8.44
C ALA A 192 0.14 7.97 -8.39
N LYS A 193 0.24 6.71 -8.80
CA LYS A 193 1.51 5.97 -8.91
C LYS A 193 2.48 6.60 -9.92
N TYR A 194 1.95 7.26 -10.92
CA TYR A 194 2.67 7.81 -12.07
C TYR A 194 2.83 9.32 -12.02
N ARG A 195 2.44 9.97 -10.91
CA ARG A 195 2.34 11.44 -10.75
C ARG A 195 3.62 12.22 -11.05
N ASP A 196 4.79 11.59 -10.93
CA ASP A 196 6.09 12.22 -11.14
C ASP A 196 6.59 12.11 -12.60
N ARG A 197 5.87 11.38 -13.46
CA ARG A 197 6.16 11.27 -14.89
C ARG A 197 5.90 12.60 -15.59
N GLU A 198 6.76 12.99 -16.51
CA GLU A 198 6.66 14.26 -17.24
C GLU A 198 5.35 14.40 -18.04
N ASP A 199 4.81 13.29 -18.57
CA ASP A 199 3.56 13.26 -19.34
C ASP A 199 2.30 13.22 -18.44
N VAL A 200 2.38 12.70 -17.22
CA VAL A 200 1.25 12.54 -16.29
C VAL A 200 1.10 13.74 -15.37
N LYS A 201 2.22 14.27 -14.88
CA LYS A 201 2.25 15.34 -13.87
C LYS A 201 1.36 16.55 -14.20
N PRO A 202 1.37 17.10 -15.44
CA PRO A 202 0.51 18.25 -15.76
C PRO A 202 -0.99 17.95 -15.66
N ALA A 203 -1.41 16.73 -16.02
CA ALA A 203 -2.81 16.29 -15.92
C ALA A 203 -3.24 16.16 -14.45
N VAL A 204 -2.37 15.60 -13.60
CA VAL A 204 -2.61 15.51 -12.15
C VAL A 204 -2.76 16.91 -11.54
N GLU A 205 -1.90 17.86 -11.90
CA GLU A 205 -1.96 19.24 -11.41
C GLU A 205 -3.25 19.96 -11.83
N ARG A 206 -3.74 19.74 -13.06
CA ARG A 206 -5.02 20.30 -13.53
C ARG A 206 -6.21 19.65 -12.85
N GLY A 207 -6.21 18.32 -12.73
CA GLY A 207 -7.27 17.59 -12.03
C GLY A 207 -7.39 18.01 -10.56
N LEU A 208 -6.27 18.23 -9.86
CA LEU A 208 -6.28 18.75 -8.49
C LEU A 208 -6.94 20.13 -8.39
N LYS A 209 -6.71 21.03 -9.35
CA LYS A 209 -7.39 22.34 -9.38
C LYS A 209 -8.91 22.21 -9.59
N VAL A 210 -9.33 21.22 -10.38
CA VAL A 210 -10.77 20.91 -10.54
C VAL A 210 -11.37 20.47 -9.20
N LEU A 211 -10.69 19.55 -8.46
CA LEU A 211 -11.17 19.10 -7.15
C LEU A 211 -11.14 20.20 -6.08
N GLU A 212 -10.19 21.12 -6.16
CA GLU A 212 -10.11 22.27 -5.25
C GLU A 212 -11.29 23.23 -5.47
N ALA A 213 -11.66 23.46 -6.74
CA ALA A 213 -12.75 24.35 -7.13
C ALA A 213 -14.14 23.70 -7.06
N ALA A 214 -14.24 22.39 -6.88
CA ALA A 214 -15.50 21.65 -6.94
C ALA A 214 -16.45 21.99 -5.79
N GLU A 215 -17.73 22.14 -6.12
CA GLU A 215 -18.82 22.14 -5.17
C GLU A 215 -19.32 20.71 -4.96
N TYR A 216 -19.14 20.19 -3.74
CA TYR A 216 -19.52 18.82 -3.41
C TYR A 216 -20.98 18.73 -2.98
N THR A 217 -21.80 18.13 -3.80
CA THR A 217 -23.23 17.93 -3.54
C THR A 217 -23.58 16.51 -3.09
N THR A 218 -22.63 15.58 -3.20
CA THR A 218 -22.79 14.16 -2.81
C THR A 218 -21.64 13.69 -1.95
N SER A 219 -21.91 12.75 -1.06
CA SER A 219 -20.88 12.14 -0.21
C SER A 219 -19.93 11.24 -1.01
N GLU A 220 -20.39 10.66 -2.13
CA GLU A 220 -19.56 9.83 -3.02
C GLU A 220 -18.47 10.66 -3.69
N ALA A 221 -18.80 11.85 -4.20
CA ALA A 221 -17.80 12.74 -4.79
C ALA A 221 -16.73 13.16 -3.77
N LEU A 222 -17.12 13.38 -2.50
CA LEU A 222 -16.19 13.63 -1.40
C LEU A 222 -15.35 12.39 -1.09
N SER A 223 -15.97 11.22 -1.04
CA SER A 223 -15.31 9.96 -0.75
C SER A 223 -14.22 9.65 -1.80
N GLN A 224 -14.56 9.78 -3.09
CA GLN A 224 -13.59 9.61 -4.17
C GLN A 224 -12.46 10.64 -4.08
N THR A 225 -12.78 11.90 -3.75
CA THR A 225 -11.77 12.96 -3.59
C THR A 225 -10.82 12.68 -2.43
N ILE A 226 -11.32 12.20 -1.29
CA ILE A 226 -10.49 11.81 -0.14
C ILE A 226 -9.51 10.72 -0.55
N VAL A 227 -9.99 9.67 -1.23
CA VAL A 227 -9.13 8.59 -1.73
C VAL A 227 -8.07 9.14 -2.68
N ALA A 228 -8.43 10.02 -3.63
CA ALA A 228 -7.49 10.61 -4.57
C ALA A 228 -6.37 11.41 -3.87
N LEU A 229 -6.74 12.25 -2.90
CA LEU A 229 -5.77 13.02 -2.11
C LEU A 229 -4.84 12.10 -1.32
N CYS A 230 -5.39 11.05 -0.69
CA CYS A 230 -4.61 10.07 0.05
C CYS A 230 -3.64 9.31 -0.86
N GLU A 231 -4.07 8.84 -2.03
CA GLU A 231 -3.22 8.15 -3.00
C GLU A 231 -2.09 9.06 -3.54
N LEU A 232 -2.35 10.35 -3.64
CA LEU A 232 -1.36 11.37 -4.02
C LEU A 232 -0.46 11.80 -2.84
N GLY A 233 -0.70 11.32 -1.61
CA GLY A 233 0.04 11.70 -0.41
C GLY A 233 -0.26 13.11 0.08
N MET A 234 -1.42 13.67 -0.28
CA MET A 234 -1.85 15.02 0.07
C MET A 234 -2.80 15.02 1.27
N PRO A 235 -2.83 16.07 2.10
CA PRO A 235 -3.77 16.17 3.21
C PRO A 235 -5.24 16.10 2.75
N ALA A 236 -6.05 15.27 3.42
CA ALA A 236 -7.47 15.09 3.12
C ALA A 236 -8.39 15.56 4.26
N ASP A 237 -7.83 16.12 5.34
CA ASP A 237 -8.54 16.46 6.58
C ASP A 237 -9.81 17.30 6.37
N ASP A 238 -9.72 18.35 5.56
CA ASP A 238 -10.88 19.24 5.33
C ASP A 238 -11.99 18.55 4.52
N LYS A 239 -11.63 17.65 3.61
CA LYS A 239 -12.61 16.84 2.86
C LYS A 239 -13.25 15.78 3.76
N VAL A 240 -12.48 15.17 4.68
CA VAL A 240 -13.05 14.26 5.70
C VAL A 240 -14.00 15.01 6.63
N LYS A 241 -13.64 16.19 7.14
CA LYS A 241 -14.57 17.00 7.95
C LYS A 241 -15.88 17.29 7.19
N LEU A 242 -15.78 17.63 5.90
CA LEU A 242 -16.95 17.85 5.08
C LEU A 242 -17.75 16.56 4.86
N LEU A 243 -17.11 15.42 4.62
CA LEU A 243 -17.77 14.12 4.50
C LEU A 243 -18.57 13.76 5.77
N LEU A 244 -18.03 14.05 6.95
CA LEU A 244 -18.71 13.79 8.23
C LEU A 244 -20.01 14.58 8.40
N THR A 245 -20.21 15.68 7.66
CA THR A 245 -21.52 16.40 7.67
C THR A 245 -22.63 15.59 7.00
N TYR A 246 -22.30 14.61 6.17
CA TYR A 246 -23.27 13.68 5.57
C TYR A 246 -23.59 12.50 6.48
N GLN A 247 -22.89 12.33 7.62
CA GLN A 247 -23.14 11.25 8.55
C GLN A 247 -24.44 11.44 9.30
N THR A 248 -25.20 10.36 9.50
CA THR A 248 -26.40 10.35 10.33
C THR A 248 -26.03 10.10 11.80
N GLU A 249 -26.99 10.31 12.71
CA GLU A 249 -26.82 9.96 14.13
C GLU A 249 -26.58 8.44 14.33
N ALA A 250 -27.04 7.60 13.40
CA ALA A 250 -26.81 6.14 13.44
C ALA A 250 -25.42 5.74 12.92
N GLY A 251 -24.66 6.67 12.32
CA GLY A 251 -23.33 6.42 11.78
C GLY A 251 -23.29 6.08 10.29
N ASP A 252 -24.45 5.90 9.65
CA ASP A 252 -24.56 5.77 8.18
C ASP A 252 -24.27 7.09 7.48
N PHE A 253 -24.07 7.04 6.17
CA PHE A 253 -23.91 8.25 5.35
C PHE A 253 -25.06 8.42 4.36
N ARG A 254 -25.38 9.68 4.08
CA ARG A 254 -26.39 10.09 3.11
C ARG A 254 -25.74 10.35 1.76
N HIS A 255 -26.48 10.11 0.68
CA HIS A 255 -26.08 10.55 -0.65
C HIS A 255 -25.98 12.07 -0.75
N VAL A 256 -27.05 12.75 -0.36
CA VAL A 256 -27.15 14.22 -0.32
C VAL A 256 -27.52 14.68 1.09
N MET A 257 -27.20 15.93 1.45
CA MET A 257 -27.37 16.48 2.81
C MET A 257 -28.76 16.30 3.40
N ASP A 258 -29.79 16.46 2.59
CA ASP A 258 -31.20 16.39 3.02
C ASP A 258 -31.82 15.00 2.75
N GLY A 259 -31.02 14.03 2.34
CA GLY A 259 -31.46 12.67 2.03
C GLY A 259 -31.48 11.74 3.25
N ASP A 260 -32.02 10.55 3.04
CA ASP A 260 -31.94 9.45 3.99
C ASP A 260 -30.57 8.76 3.91
N ALA A 261 -30.27 7.90 4.89
CA ALA A 261 -29.08 7.05 4.88
C ALA A 261 -29.10 6.13 3.64
N ASP A 262 -27.96 6.05 2.98
CA ASP A 262 -27.78 5.26 1.77
C ASP A 262 -26.65 4.25 1.95
N ALA A 263 -26.86 3.03 1.48
CA ALA A 263 -25.91 1.93 1.68
C ALA A 263 -24.64 2.12 0.85
N LEU A 264 -24.77 2.60 -0.40
CA LEU A 264 -23.62 2.87 -1.27
C LEU A 264 -22.79 4.02 -0.72
N SER A 265 -23.44 5.11 -0.30
CA SER A 265 -22.80 6.26 0.33
C SER A 265 -22.02 5.85 1.58
N THR A 266 -22.60 4.98 2.40
CA THR A 266 -21.98 4.48 3.63
C THR A 266 -20.74 3.63 3.31
N GLU A 267 -20.82 2.77 2.31
CA GLU A 267 -19.70 1.91 1.90
C GLU A 267 -18.57 2.75 1.24
N GLN A 268 -18.91 3.75 0.45
CA GLN A 268 -17.92 4.66 -0.13
C GLN A 268 -17.25 5.55 0.92
N ALA A 269 -18.01 6.08 1.86
CA ALA A 269 -17.47 6.81 2.99
C ALA A 269 -16.52 5.93 3.83
N PHE A 270 -16.87 4.67 4.03
CA PHE A 270 -16.04 3.72 4.76
C PHE A 270 -14.67 3.56 4.14
N TYR A 271 -14.57 3.20 2.84
CA TYR A 271 -13.25 3.00 2.25
C TYR A 271 -12.47 4.33 2.09
N ALA A 272 -13.15 5.46 2.00
CA ALA A 272 -12.49 6.77 2.05
C ALA A 272 -11.86 7.06 3.42
N LEU A 273 -12.56 6.74 4.52
CA LEU A 273 -12.01 6.83 5.89
C LEU A 273 -10.86 5.84 6.10
N VAL A 274 -10.96 4.62 5.53
CA VAL A 274 -9.87 3.65 5.51
C VAL A 274 -8.65 4.22 4.78
N SER A 275 -8.84 4.82 3.60
CA SER A 275 -7.76 5.46 2.85
C SER A 275 -7.08 6.57 3.64
N ALA A 276 -7.85 7.42 4.33
CA ALA A 276 -7.33 8.46 5.19
C ALA A 276 -6.55 7.89 6.40
N SER A 277 -7.00 6.78 6.98
CA SER A 277 -6.28 6.07 8.04
C SER A 277 -4.95 5.50 7.54
N LEU A 278 -4.94 4.85 6.38
CA LEU A 278 -3.76 4.26 5.76
C LEU A 278 -2.70 5.31 5.41
N GLN A 279 -3.12 6.47 4.91
CA GLN A 279 -2.21 7.56 4.55
C GLN A 279 -1.31 7.99 5.71
N HIS A 280 -1.82 8.01 6.94
CA HIS A 280 -1.03 8.35 8.14
C HIS A 280 0.14 7.37 8.37
N SER A 281 0.04 6.16 7.82
CA SER A 281 1.11 5.14 7.86
C SER A 281 1.88 5.04 6.54
N GLY A 282 1.69 5.97 5.60
CA GLY A 282 2.31 5.94 4.28
C GLY A 282 1.78 4.84 3.35
N LYS A 283 0.65 4.21 3.69
CA LYS A 283 0.04 3.11 2.92
C LYS A 283 -1.01 3.62 1.95
N SER A 284 -1.18 2.90 0.84
CA SER A 284 -2.20 3.14 -0.18
C SER A 284 -3.41 2.22 0.05
N LEU A 285 -4.60 2.67 -0.33
CA LEU A 285 -5.78 1.81 -0.36
C LEU A 285 -5.65 0.71 -1.42
N TYR A 286 -5.12 1.04 -2.58
CA TYR A 286 -5.12 0.18 -3.77
C TYR A 286 -3.78 -0.51 -4.06
N ARG A 287 -2.63 0.08 -3.71
CA ARG A 287 -1.33 -0.54 -3.94
C ARG A 287 -1.03 -1.51 -2.79
N MET A 288 -1.25 -2.79 -3.04
CA MET A 288 -1.20 -3.87 -2.06
C MET A 288 -0.10 -4.90 -2.37
N ALA A 289 0.47 -4.85 -3.58
CA ALA A 289 1.62 -5.67 -3.90
C ALA A 289 2.71 -5.39 -2.86
N ALA A 290 3.16 -6.43 -2.21
CA ALA A 290 4.36 -6.35 -1.43
C ALA A 290 5.47 -5.91 -2.38
N ASN A 291 6.06 -4.73 -2.14
CA ASN A 291 7.34 -4.44 -2.75
C ASN A 291 8.30 -5.54 -2.31
N THR A 292 9.12 -6.01 -3.23
CA THR A 292 10.14 -7.02 -2.92
C THR A 292 11.50 -6.48 -3.29
N CYS A 293 12.47 -6.79 -2.46
CA CYS A 293 13.88 -6.63 -2.72
C CYS A 293 14.57 -7.98 -2.48
N THR A 294 15.84 -8.09 -2.81
CA THR A 294 16.63 -9.23 -2.37
C THR A 294 17.62 -8.80 -1.31
N LEU A 295 17.85 -9.68 -0.34
CA LEU A 295 18.87 -9.51 0.70
C LEU A 295 19.81 -10.70 0.71
N GLU A 296 21.11 -10.42 0.66
CA GLU A 296 22.19 -11.36 0.84
C GLU A 296 23.11 -10.87 1.95
N ILE A 297 23.66 -11.79 2.77
CA ILE A 297 24.62 -11.45 3.82
C ILE A 297 25.83 -12.37 3.67
N ARG A 298 27.00 -11.77 3.44
CA ARG A 298 28.22 -12.49 3.15
C ARG A 298 29.41 -12.02 3.97
N CYS A 299 30.31 -12.94 4.27
CA CYS A 299 31.57 -12.70 4.98
C CYS A 299 32.76 -13.43 4.30
N ASP A 300 32.68 -13.62 2.99
CA ASP A 300 33.67 -14.37 2.19
C ASP A 300 35.08 -13.75 2.20
N THR A 301 35.20 -12.45 2.50
CA THR A 301 36.49 -11.79 2.77
C THR A 301 37.24 -12.45 3.93
N LEU A 302 36.51 -12.97 4.93
CA LEU A 302 37.08 -13.66 6.07
C LEU A 302 37.76 -14.98 5.69
N LEU A 303 37.32 -15.67 4.63
CA LEU A 303 37.92 -16.94 4.18
C LEU A 303 39.43 -16.82 3.87
N LYS A 304 39.86 -15.60 3.50
CA LYS A 304 41.28 -15.31 3.23
C LYS A 304 42.01 -14.74 4.44
N ASN A 305 41.33 -14.54 5.57
CA ASN A 305 41.82 -13.84 6.75
C ASN A 305 41.48 -14.60 8.06
N LEU A 306 41.20 -15.89 7.99
CA LEU A 306 40.81 -16.72 9.16
C LEU A 306 41.84 -16.69 10.29
N ASP A 307 43.11 -16.53 9.94
CA ASP A 307 44.23 -16.42 10.88
C ASP A 307 44.28 -15.11 11.66
N LYS A 308 43.56 -14.08 11.18
CA LYS A 308 43.45 -12.76 11.79
C LYS A 308 42.20 -12.61 12.66
N LEU A 309 41.26 -13.56 12.58
CA LEU A 309 40.05 -13.51 13.34
C LEU A 309 40.28 -13.62 14.85
N SER A 310 39.47 -12.92 15.60
CA SER A 310 39.38 -13.07 17.06
C SER A 310 39.16 -14.52 17.45
N SER A 311 39.72 -14.92 18.58
CA SER A 311 39.66 -16.31 19.05
C SER A 311 38.23 -16.86 19.12
N GLY A 312 37.99 -18.04 18.55
CA GLY A 312 36.69 -18.70 18.55
C GLY A 312 35.71 -18.19 17.47
N LYS A 313 36.12 -17.25 16.61
CA LYS A 313 35.25 -16.69 15.56
C LYS A 313 35.33 -17.46 14.23
N ALA A 314 36.42 -18.16 13.99
CA ALA A 314 36.58 -18.91 12.74
C ALA A 314 35.51 -19.98 12.49
N GLU A 315 34.97 -20.58 13.56
CA GLU A 315 33.87 -21.55 13.51
C GLU A 315 32.51 -20.95 13.10
N LEU A 316 32.38 -19.62 13.15
CA LEU A 316 31.17 -18.89 12.76
C LEU A 316 31.15 -18.54 11.28
N VAL A 317 32.28 -18.68 10.58
CA VAL A 317 32.39 -18.34 9.15
C VAL A 317 31.98 -19.59 8.34
N PRO A 318 30.90 -19.49 7.54
CA PRO A 318 30.49 -20.57 6.66
C PRO A 318 31.61 -20.92 5.65
N GLU A 319 31.69 -22.19 5.18
CA GLU A 319 32.71 -22.64 4.22
C GLU A 319 32.70 -21.85 2.90
N ASP A 320 31.53 -21.35 2.50
CA ASP A 320 31.34 -20.53 1.30
C ASP A 320 31.34 -19.01 1.61
N GLY A 321 31.39 -18.63 2.89
CA GLY A 321 31.35 -17.25 3.34
C GLY A 321 29.96 -16.60 3.24
N ILE A 322 28.88 -17.35 3.10
CA ILE A 322 27.52 -16.85 2.98
C ILE A 322 26.74 -17.12 4.27
N LEU A 323 26.39 -16.07 5.01
CA LEU A 323 25.57 -16.15 6.22
C LEU A 323 24.07 -16.22 5.91
N LEU A 324 23.64 -15.57 4.84
CA LEU A 324 22.29 -15.61 4.31
C LEU A 324 22.36 -15.60 2.79
N GLU A 325 21.88 -16.68 2.18
CA GLU A 325 21.70 -16.79 0.74
C GLU A 325 20.78 -15.68 0.20
N LYS A 326 21.01 -15.26 -1.05
CA LYS A 326 20.18 -14.25 -1.71
C LYS A 326 18.69 -14.61 -1.62
N THR A 327 17.97 -13.93 -0.73
CA THR A 327 16.60 -14.22 -0.36
C THR A 327 15.70 -13.05 -0.76
N THR A 328 14.53 -13.35 -1.32
CA THR A 328 13.51 -12.32 -1.60
C THR A 328 12.82 -11.92 -0.30
N VAL A 329 12.81 -10.63 -0.01
CA VAL A 329 12.19 -10.04 1.19
C VAL A 329 11.11 -9.06 0.76
N SER A 330 9.91 -9.24 1.32
CA SER A 330 8.81 -8.26 1.15
C SER A 330 9.04 -7.06 2.07
N PHE A 331 8.72 -5.86 1.58
CA PHE A 331 8.84 -4.64 2.36
C PHE A 331 7.67 -3.67 2.12
N GLU A 332 7.43 -2.76 3.05
CA GLU A 332 6.44 -1.70 2.91
C GLU A 332 7.06 -0.45 2.29
N SER A 333 6.24 0.32 1.56
CA SER A 333 6.71 1.60 1.00
C SER A 333 7.18 2.53 2.12
N GLY A 334 8.42 3.02 2.01
CA GLY A 334 9.05 3.83 3.05
C GLY A 334 9.98 3.04 3.99
N ASP A 335 10.00 1.70 3.90
CA ASP A 335 10.98 0.89 4.66
C ASP A 335 12.42 1.26 4.24
N SER A 336 13.28 1.34 5.24
CA SER A 336 14.71 1.49 5.03
C SER A 336 15.41 0.13 4.84
N VAL A 337 16.65 0.16 4.37
CA VAL A 337 17.52 -1.05 4.32
C VAL A 337 17.63 -1.70 5.70
N PHE A 338 17.67 -0.89 6.77
CA PHE A 338 17.68 -1.41 8.14
C PHE A 338 16.37 -2.13 8.50
N ASP A 339 15.21 -1.62 8.09
CA ASP A 339 13.92 -2.26 8.38
C ASP A 339 13.81 -3.62 7.69
N VAL A 340 14.27 -3.71 6.44
CA VAL A 340 14.35 -4.97 5.68
C VAL A 340 15.31 -5.96 6.35
N LEU A 341 16.53 -5.51 6.69
CA LEU A 341 17.52 -6.34 7.38
C LEU A 341 16.95 -6.90 8.69
N ARG A 342 16.42 -6.02 9.53
CA ARG A 342 15.86 -6.36 10.84
C ARG A 342 14.73 -7.37 10.76
N ARG A 343 13.83 -7.23 9.80
CA ARG A 343 12.72 -8.16 9.57
C ARG A 343 13.25 -9.52 9.14
N CYS A 344 14.09 -9.56 8.13
CA CYS A 344 14.63 -10.80 7.59
C CYS A 344 15.45 -11.58 8.64
N LEU A 345 16.35 -10.91 9.36
CA LEU A 345 17.18 -11.58 10.37
C LEU A 345 16.36 -12.16 11.54
N ARG A 346 15.27 -11.47 11.94
CA ARG A 346 14.33 -12.00 12.94
C ARG A 346 13.59 -13.24 12.45
N GLU A 347 13.13 -13.25 11.22
CA GLU A 347 12.43 -14.39 10.62
C GLU A 347 13.37 -15.60 10.47
N GLN A 348 14.64 -15.36 10.14
CA GLN A 348 15.67 -16.39 10.00
C GLN A 348 16.33 -16.79 11.33
N ASN A 349 15.95 -16.17 12.48
CA ASN A 349 16.57 -16.35 13.77
C ASN A 349 18.10 -16.11 13.77
N VAL A 350 18.58 -15.20 12.95
CA VAL A 350 19.98 -14.78 12.91
C VAL A 350 20.20 -13.66 13.92
N HIS A 351 21.18 -13.86 14.81
CA HIS A 351 21.55 -12.83 15.80
C HIS A 351 22.19 -11.63 15.12
N PHE A 352 21.81 -10.41 15.52
CA PHE A 352 22.45 -9.19 15.08
C PHE A 352 22.39 -8.08 16.13
N GLU A 353 23.41 -7.24 16.13
CA GLU A 353 23.51 -6.09 17.02
C GLU A 353 23.75 -4.81 16.24
N TYR A 354 23.17 -3.72 16.77
CA TYR A 354 23.24 -2.40 16.15
C TYR A 354 23.12 -1.31 17.19
N VAL A 355 23.62 -0.13 16.88
CA VAL A 355 23.53 1.07 17.70
C VAL A 355 22.89 2.22 16.91
N ASP A 356 22.07 3.03 17.60
CA ASP A 356 21.57 4.29 17.07
C ASP A 356 22.69 5.34 17.18
N ALA A 357 23.44 5.49 16.10
CA ALA A 357 24.55 6.43 16.02
C ALA A 357 24.04 7.86 15.77
N LYS A 358 23.40 8.47 16.78
CA LYS A 358 22.75 9.80 16.73
C LYS A 358 23.66 10.88 16.15
N ALA A 359 24.97 10.78 16.34
CA ALA A 359 25.96 11.72 15.79
C ALA A 359 25.99 11.70 14.24
N TYR A 360 25.60 10.60 13.62
CA TYR A 360 25.56 10.40 12.17
C TYR A 360 24.13 10.31 11.61
N GLY A 361 23.11 10.47 12.48
CA GLY A 361 21.71 10.41 12.08
C GLY A 361 21.26 9.07 11.48
N SER A 362 21.95 7.97 11.80
CA SER A 362 21.70 6.66 11.21
C SER A 362 22.01 5.51 12.19
N ILE A 363 21.41 4.35 11.88
CA ILE A 363 21.73 3.08 12.54
C ILE A 363 23.08 2.55 12.00
N TYR A 364 23.91 2.10 12.93
CA TYR A 364 25.18 1.42 12.65
C TYR A 364 25.06 -0.07 13.04
N ILE A 365 25.46 -0.98 12.15
CA ILE A 365 25.44 -2.41 12.39
C ILE A 365 26.78 -2.83 13.03
N GLU A 366 26.73 -3.26 14.28
CA GLU A 366 27.90 -3.73 15.03
C GLU A 366 28.25 -5.17 14.73
N GLY A 367 27.22 -6.04 14.53
CA GLY A 367 27.44 -7.45 14.29
C GLY A 367 26.29 -8.17 13.64
N ILE A 368 26.56 -9.18 12.81
CA ILE A 368 25.59 -10.13 12.23
C ILE A 368 26.14 -11.54 12.38
N GLY A 369 25.31 -12.49 12.84
CA GLY A 369 25.72 -13.89 13.00
C GLY A 369 26.85 -14.08 14.01
N ASN A 370 26.95 -13.22 15.01
CA ASN A 370 28.04 -13.16 16.00
C ASN A 370 29.42 -12.81 15.41
N LEU A 371 29.49 -12.30 14.20
CA LEU A 371 30.66 -11.65 13.62
C LEU A 371 30.53 -10.15 13.77
N TYR A 372 31.44 -9.53 14.53
CA TYR A 372 31.38 -8.12 14.92
C TYR A 372 32.43 -7.29 14.19
N GLU A 373 32.22 -5.99 14.19
CA GLU A 373 33.29 -5.04 13.84
C GLU A 373 34.55 -5.34 14.68
N PHE A 374 35.71 -5.11 14.08
CA PHE A 374 37.02 -5.36 14.66
C PHE A 374 37.39 -6.84 14.93
N ASP A 375 36.51 -7.81 14.65
CA ASP A 375 36.84 -9.24 14.80
C ASP A 375 38.00 -9.72 13.88
N CYS A 376 38.26 -9.02 12.78
CA CYS A 376 39.37 -9.27 11.86
C CYS A 376 40.38 -8.11 11.78
N GLY A 377 40.52 -7.35 12.88
CA GLY A 377 41.40 -6.20 12.99
C GLY A 377 40.68 -4.86 12.94
N GLU A 378 41.41 -3.77 13.25
CA GLU A 378 40.83 -2.44 13.45
C GLU A 378 40.08 -1.84 12.24
N GLN A 379 40.28 -2.41 11.04
CA GLN A 379 39.66 -1.94 9.80
C GLN A 379 38.51 -2.85 9.32
N SER A 380 38.08 -3.78 10.16
CA SER A 380 37.05 -4.75 9.79
C SER A 380 35.68 -4.37 10.34
N GLY A 381 34.62 -4.73 9.60
CA GLY A 381 33.24 -4.46 9.98
C GLY A 381 32.26 -4.73 8.85
N TRP A 382 31.01 -4.31 9.04
CA TRP A 382 29.92 -4.53 8.09
C TRP A 382 29.68 -3.31 7.19
N LEU A 383 29.64 -3.54 5.89
CA LEU A 383 29.20 -2.56 4.88
C LEU A 383 27.96 -3.10 4.16
N TYR A 384 27.17 -2.19 3.58
CA TYR A 384 26.07 -2.60 2.73
C TYR A 384 26.14 -1.93 1.35
N PHE A 385 25.56 -2.61 0.39
CA PHE A 385 25.46 -2.21 -1.01
C PHE A 385 24.02 -2.32 -1.45
N VAL A 386 23.59 -1.43 -2.31
CA VAL A 386 22.31 -1.52 -3.03
C VAL A 386 22.64 -1.47 -4.52
N ASN A 387 22.16 -2.47 -5.26
CA ASN A 387 22.44 -2.60 -6.70
C ASN A 387 23.94 -2.52 -7.04
N GLY A 388 24.76 -3.11 -6.16
CA GLY A 388 26.23 -3.15 -6.31
C GLY A 388 26.98 -1.86 -5.94
N ILE A 389 26.28 -0.84 -5.44
CA ILE A 389 26.87 0.46 -5.06
C ILE A 389 26.72 0.67 -3.56
N SER A 390 27.79 1.10 -2.87
CA SER A 390 27.69 1.58 -1.49
C SER A 390 27.08 2.99 -1.51
N PRO A 391 25.89 3.19 -0.88
CA PRO A 391 25.16 4.45 -1.04
C PRO A 391 25.78 5.67 -0.32
N GLY A 392 26.79 5.47 0.52
CA GLY A 392 27.39 6.54 1.33
C GLY A 392 26.45 7.08 2.42
N LEU A 393 25.36 6.38 2.69
CA LEU A 393 24.38 6.66 3.75
C LEU A 393 24.35 5.50 4.73
N GLY A 394 24.01 5.74 5.99
CA GLY A 394 23.72 4.64 6.92
C GLY A 394 22.45 3.85 6.48
N CYS A 395 22.38 2.58 6.84
CA CYS A 395 21.34 1.66 6.34
C CYS A 395 19.91 2.08 6.72
N SER A 396 19.70 2.87 7.75
CA SER A 396 18.38 3.43 8.10
C SER A 396 18.04 4.71 7.32
N GLY A 397 19.01 5.28 6.59
CA GLY A 397 18.82 6.48 5.78
C GLY A 397 18.49 6.20 4.31
N TYR A 398 18.62 4.95 3.86
CA TYR A 398 18.32 4.55 2.49
C TYR A 398 16.91 3.92 2.43
N THR A 399 16.01 4.55 1.70
CA THR A 399 14.66 4.01 1.45
C THR A 399 14.70 2.99 0.32
N VAL A 400 14.23 1.77 0.57
CA VAL A 400 14.27 0.65 -0.38
C VAL A 400 13.26 0.85 -1.50
N ALA A 401 13.70 0.61 -2.73
CA ALA A 401 12.86 0.57 -3.91
C ALA A 401 12.53 -0.88 -4.34
N ASN A 402 11.40 -1.06 -5.02
CA ASN A 402 11.01 -2.38 -5.52
C ASN A 402 12.05 -2.91 -6.51
N GLY A 403 12.51 -4.14 -6.27
CA GLY A 403 13.53 -4.78 -7.09
C GLY A 403 14.98 -4.49 -6.67
N ASP A 404 15.21 -3.70 -5.61
CA ASP A 404 16.56 -3.46 -5.11
C ASP A 404 17.25 -4.77 -4.69
N GLU A 405 18.53 -4.87 -5.02
CA GLU A 405 19.43 -5.93 -4.57
C GLU A 405 20.30 -5.43 -3.43
N ILE A 406 20.02 -5.86 -2.21
CA ILE A 406 20.71 -5.44 -0.99
C ILE A 406 21.73 -6.53 -0.61
N VAL A 407 22.99 -6.14 -0.41
CA VAL A 407 24.05 -7.03 0.05
C VAL A 407 24.71 -6.42 1.28
N PHE A 408 24.72 -7.14 2.40
CA PHE A 408 25.59 -6.85 3.52
C PHE A 408 26.85 -7.69 3.40
N ALA A 409 28.02 -7.06 3.40
CA ALA A 409 29.28 -7.73 3.26
C ALA A 409 30.24 -7.33 4.38
N TYR A 410 30.92 -8.34 4.96
CA TYR A 410 31.98 -8.10 5.93
C TYR A 410 33.25 -7.69 5.23
N THR A 411 33.87 -6.58 5.64
CA THR A 411 35.16 -6.13 5.13
C THR A 411 36.26 -6.34 6.17
N CYS A 412 37.49 -6.62 5.71
CA CYS A 412 38.70 -6.66 6.53
C CYS A 412 39.61 -5.45 6.31
N ASP A 413 39.27 -4.54 5.37
CA ASP A 413 40.09 -3.38 4.99
C ASP A 413 39.21 -2.18 4.57
N MET A 414 38.29 -1.76 5.46
CA MET A 414 37.40 -0.58 5.28
C MET A 414 36.74 -0.51 3.89
N GLY A 415 36.40 -1.67 3.32
CA GLY A 415 35.74 -1.80 2.02
C GLY A 415 36.67 -1.93 0.81
N ALA A 416 37.98 -1.72 0.96
CA ALA A 416 38.91 -1.87 -0.16
C ALA A 416 38.93 -3.30 -0.74
N ASP A 417 38.76 -4.30 0.11
CA ASP A 417 38.63 -5.71 -0.26
C ASP A 417 37.26 -6.05 -0.89
N LEU A 418 36.29 -5.12 -0.84
CA LEU A 418 34.97 -5.21 -1.48
C LEU A 418 34.86 -4.28 -2.71
N GLY A 419 35.97 -3.63 -3.11
CA GLY A 419 36.00 -2.73 -4.27
C GLY A 419 35.51 -1.31 -4.01
N VAL A 420 35.36 -0.91 -2.75
CA VAL A 420 35.06 0.47 -2.39
C VAL A 420 36.34 1.29 -2.49
N GLU A 421 36.35 2.32 -3.35
CA GLU A 421 37.49 3.24 -3.44
C GLU A 421 37.67 4.01 -2.12
N LYS A 422 38.90 3.97 -1.58
CA LYS A 422 39.23 4.82 -0.42
C LYS A 422 39.16 6.27 -0.84
N THR A 423 38.15 7.01 -0.38
CA THR A 423 38.18 8.47 -0.47
C THR A 423 39.34 8.96 0.37
N ASN A 424 40.39 9.48 -0.29
CA ASN A 424 41.46 10.19 0.38
C ASN A 424 40.87 11.49 0.94
N GLU A 425 40.57 11.54 2.24
CA GLU A 425 40.50 12.78 3.00
C GLU A 425 41.89 13.24 3.42
#